data_a8c0bdd9609400c7a405c7871d1bc4e8
#
_entry.id   a8c0bdd9609400c7a405c7871d1bc4e8
#
_cell.length_a   1.000
_cell.length_b   1.000
_cell.length_c   1.000
_cell.angle_alpha   90.00
_cell.angle_beta   90.00
_cell.angle_gamma   90.00
#
_symmetry.space_group_name_H-M   'P 1'
#
loop_
_entity.id
_entity.type
_entity.pdbx_description
1 polymer ?
#
loop_
_entity_poly.entity_id
_entity_poly.type
_entity_poly.pdbx_seq_one_letter_code
_entity_poly.pdbx_strand_id
1 'polypeptide(L)'
;MKTMRFLSFLLSVVLLLPLLSSCAEAPQSYVAPEGEAWFMGFASEEIPLPETDDPLYIAGYRQGKEITGVLDLQRANAVWMDTGDAGVLLIGIDCVGLGSDTVNKIREELSDFCRQTNCVSVNVYATHTHAGVDTLGLWGPIAVDGKNDAFMENLIHAAVSAAKGAYADRSQGKLLLGTTVPEDLLYDSRRPQEYDSTLYQLRFVPDHADQNGIRLLSYAAHAESLRGDNTLLSRDFPGAISDGIKAATGDDTLFLPGAIGGLIMTRELVDEPFDATENLRLTGEALTKAVLSIDSETELFPSLSIASEKVEIPLDNTLFLCYRFLGILGNPAVDGDGETGYSLVSELGVLALGNVTLALIPGEIFPELVSGNGLGAEDPEPLSAIARRHGIENLLIVGLCNDELGYIVPPSDYLINPDAPYLDGIEDATGENHYEETNSTGIRTAALLAEAFEEILSLITEPRG
;
A
#
# COMPACT_ATOMS: atom_id res chain seq x y z
N MET A 1 3.64 67.28 28.54
CA MET A 1 2.63 66.36 28.01
C MET A 1 2.96 66.11 26.53
N LYS A 2 3.65 65.01 26.23
CA LYS A 2 3.99 64.60 24.86
C LYS A 2 3.24 63.28 24.57
N THR A 3 2.28 63.35 23.69
CA THR A 3 1.53 62.24 23.15
C THR A 3 2.39 61.49 22.12
N MET A 4 2.83 60.31 22.49
CA MET A 4 3.46 59.38 21.56
C MET A 4 2.40 58.64 20.74
N ARG A 5 2.39 58.89 19.41
CA ARG A 5 1.63 58.12 18.44
C ARG A 5 2.39 56.86 18.14
N PHE A 6 1.82 55.71 18.49
CA PHE A 6 2.26 54.39 18.00
C PHE A 6 1.76 54.19 16.57
N LEU A 7 2.68 54.13 15.65
CA LEU A 7 2.42 53.80 14.23
C LEU A 7 2.43 52.26 14.14
N SER A 8 1.24 51.68 13.98
CA SER A 8 1.10 50.23 13.64
C SER A 8 1.49 50.06 12.18
N PHE A 9 2.63 49.43 11.95
CA PHE A 9 3.01 48.91 10.63
C PHE A 9 2.35 47.53 10.49
N LEU A 10 1.21 47.50 9.78
CA LEU A 10 0.65 46.25 9.26
C LEU A 10 1.50 45.84 8.04
N LEU A 11 2.37 44.86 8.21
CA LEU A 11 3.07 44.20 7.12
C LEU A 11 2.08 43.24 6.46
N SER A 12 1.40 43.66 5.41
CA SER A 12 0.62 42.78 4.56
C SER A 12 1.59 41.98 3.70
N VAL A 13 1.94 40.78 4.18
CA VAL A 13 2.56 39.75 3.33
C VAL A 13 1.44 39.19 2.46
N VAL A 14 1.31 39.71 1.26
CA VAL A 14 0.55 39.03 0.20
C VAL A 14 1.38 37.87 -0.26
N LEU A 15 1.12 36.70 0.30
CA LEU A 15 1.54 35.44 -0.28
C LEU A 15 0.76 35.26 -1.58
N LEU A 16 1.41 35.56 -2.71
CA LEU A 16 1.00 35.10 -4.02
C LEU A 16 1.22 33.57 -4.02
N LEU A 17 0.26 32.82 -3.48
CA LEU A 17 0.11 31.43 -3.82
C LEU A 17 -0.30 31.38 -5.31
N PRO A 18 0.39 30.62 -6.17
CA PRO A 18 -0.14 30.36 -7.49
C PRO A 18 -1.51 29.69 -7.27
N LEU A 19 -2.56 30.29 -7.82
CA LEU A 19 -3.83 29.63 -8.05
C LEU A 19 -3.52 28.48 -9.03
N LEU A 20 -3.15 27.33 -8.51
CA LEU A 20 -3.25 26.08 -9.23
C LEU A 20 -4.76 25.83 -9.34
N SER A 21 -5.33 26.30 -10.45
CA SER A 21 -6.62 25.82 -10.93
C SER A 21 -6.49 24.30 -10.93
N SER A 22 -7.26 23.61 -10.10
CA SER A 22 -7.44 22.16 -10.16
C SER A 22 -8.06 21.85 -11.52
N CYS A 23 -7.23 21.68 -12.56
CA CYS A 23 -7.59 20.90 -13.71
C CYS A 23 -7.30 19.46 -13.24
N ALA A 24 -8.32 18.69 -12.92
CA ALA A 24 -8.18 17.26 -12.77
C ALA A 24 -7.39 16.75 -13.99
N GLU A 25 -6.23 16.15 -13.76
CA GLU A 25 -5.49 15.50 -14.84
C GLU A 25 -6.35 14.37 -15.37
N ALA A 26 -6.50 14.27 -16.70
CA ALA A 26 -7.26 13.17 -17.27
C ALA A 26 -6.65 11.82 -16.88
N PRO A 27 -7.47 10.78 -16.65
CA PRO A 27 -6.98 9.44 -16.34
C PRO A 27 -5.96 8.99 -17.36
N GLN A 28 -4.88 8.33 -16.90
CA GLN A 28 -3.83 7.80 -17.76
C GLN A 28 -4.09 6.33 -18.01
N SER A 29 -3.94 5.87 -19.24
CA SER A 29 -4.06 4.46 -19.55
C SER A 29 -3.09 4.02 -20.64
N TYR A 30 -2.60 2.80 -20.48
CA TYR A 30 -1.82 2.09 -21.48
C TYR A 30 -2.36 0.67 -21.61
N VAL A 31 -2.62 0.24 -22.84
CA VAL A 31 -2.99 -1.13 -23.18
C VAL A 31 -1.96 -1.64 -24.15
N ALA A 32 -1.15 -2.61 -23.71
CA ALA A 32 -0.17 -3.24 -24.57
C ALA A 32 -0.85 -4.04 -25.69
N PRO A 33 -0.23 -4.15 -26.87
CA PRO A 33 -0.58 -5.20 -27.81
C PRO A 33 -0.43 -6.58 -27.16
N GLU A 34 -1.25 -7.55 -27.57
CA GLU A 34 -1.05 -8.94 -27.15
C GLU A 34 0.37 -9.40 -27.53
N GLY A 35 1.11 -9.88 -26.54
CA GLY A 35 2.48 -10.36 -26.72
C GLY A 35 2.53 -11.87 -27.03
N GLU A 36 3.71 -12.34 -27.42
CA GLU A 36 3.96 -13.77 -27.60
C GLU A 36 4.43 -14.45 -26.30
N ALA A 37 4.94 -13.66 -25.35
CA ALA A 37 5.49 -14.14 -24.07
C ALA A 37 5.44 -13.03 -23.02
N TRP A 38 5.53 -13.44 -21.75
CA TRP A 38 5.82 -12.56 -20.63
C TRP A 38 7.32 -12.31 -20.53
N PHE A 39 7.67 -11.09 -20.14
CA PHE A 39 9.02 -10.73 -19.73
C PHE A 39 8.96 -10.14 -18.33
N MET A 40 9.67 -10.77 -17.40
CA MET A 40 9.73 -10.30 -16.02
C MET A 40 11.16 -10.36 -15.49
N GLY A 41 11.45 -9.53 -14.52
CA GLY A 41 12.69 -9.55 -13.75
C GLY A 41 12.48 -9.02 -12.36
N PHE A 42 13.32 -9.42 -11.43
CA PHE A 42 13.23 -9.08 -10.01
C PHE A 42 14.56 -8.55 -9.50
N ALA A 43 14.50 -7.59 -8.59
CA ALA A 43 15.63 -7.22 -7.75
C ALA A 43 15.17 -6.79 -6.37
N SER A 44 16.04 -7.00 -5.40
CA SER A 44 15.81 -6.67 -4.00
C SER A 44 17.04 -5.97 -3.42
N GLU A 45 16.83 -4.81 -2.80
CA GLU A 45 17.88 -4.01 -2.18
C GLU A 45 17.60 -3.83 -0.69
N GLU A 46 18.61 -4.01 0.15
CA GLU A 46 18.49 -3.68 1.58
C GLU A 46 18.44 -2.16 1.76
N ILE A 47 17.60 -1.70 2.69
CA ILE A 47 17.55 -0.30 3.10
C ILE A 47 18.52 -0.14 4.29
N PRO A 48 19.70 0.48 4.08
CA PRO A 48 20.67 0.60 5.16
C PRO A 48 20.16 1.53 6.26
N LEU A 49 20.40 1.17 7.52
CA LEU A 49 20.15 2.10 8.60
C LEU A 49 21.19 3.24 8.56
N PRO A 50 20.79 4.49 8.82
CA PRO A 50 21.72 5.61 8.83
C PRO A 50 22.66 5.53 10.06
N GLU A 51 23.89 6.00 9.89
CA GLU A 51 24.79 6.25 11.00
C GLU A 51 24.39 7.56 11.70
N THR A 52 23.54 7.48 12.71
CA THR A 52 22.99 8.63 13.44
C THR A 52 22.86 8.34 14.93
N ASP A 53 22.95 9.40 15.75
CA ASP A 53 22.60 9.36 17.17
C ASP A 53 21.11 9.67 17.39
N ASP A 54 20.37 10.08 16.34
CA ASP A 54 18.95 10.35 16.42
C ASP A 54 18.17 9.04 16.53
N PRO A 55 17.11 8.98 17.36
CA PRO A 55 16.31 7.78 17.50
C PRO A 55 15.58 7.43 16.20
N LEU A 56 15.51 6.14 15.88
CA LEU A 56 14.63 5.60 14.85
C LEU A 56 13.38 5.05 15.53
N TYR A 57 12.21 5.50 15.12
CA TYR A 57 10.93 5.07 15.71
C TYR A 57 10.36 3.90 14.93
N ILE A 58 9.80 2.92 15.67
CA ILE A 58 9.09 1.80 15.07
C ILE A 58 7.64 2.20 14.81
N ALA A 59 7.17 1.95 13.60
CA ALA A 59 5.82 2.32 13.18
C ALA A 59 4.77 1.25 13.54
N GLY A 60 3.50 1.63 13.47
CA GLY A 60 2.34 0.74 13.48
C GLY A 60 1.58 0.69 14.81
N TYR A 61 2.21 0.98 15.94
CA TYR A 61 1.57 0.91 17.26
C TYR A 61 1.70 2.23 18.04
N ARG A 62 2.34 2.18 19.19
CA ARG A 62 2.44 3.33 20.10
C ARG A 62 3.49 4.35 19.64
N GLN A 63 3.14 5.63 19.65
CA GLN A 63 4.06 6.74 19.40
C GLN A 63 5.26 6.76 20.36
N GLY A 64 6.39 7.27 19.87
CA GLY A 64 7.64 7.43 20.63
C GLY A 64 8.34 6.11 20.99
N LYS A 65 8.02 5.00 20.31
CA LYS A 65 8.67 3.71 20.54
C LYS A 65 9.92 3.59 19.68
N GLU A 66 11.08 3.60 20.32
CA GLU A 66 12.37 3.52 19.64
C GLU A 66 12.75 2.09 19.26
N ILE A 67 13.44 1.94 18.12
CA ILE A 67 14.03 0.69 17.67
C ILE A 67 15.26 0.39 18.53
N THR A 68 15.31 -0.81 19.15
CA THR A 68 16.38 -1.21 20.06
C THR A 68 17.34 -2.26 19.47
N GLY A 69 17.01 -2.79 18.32
CA GLY A 69 17.82 -3.80 17.63
C GLY A 69 17.24 -4.19 16.29
N VAL A 70 17.89 -5.12 15.60
CA VAL A 70 17.53 -5.57 14.27
C VAL A 70 17.43 -7.09 14.24
N LEU A 71 16.27 -7.62 13.83
CA LEU A 71 16.11 -9.02 13.46
C LEU A 71 16.54 -9.23 12.00
N ASP A 72 16.00 -8.40 11.11
CA ASP A 72 16.34 -8.36 9.69
C ASP A 72 16.10 -6.94 9.14
N LEU A 73 16.87 -6.55 8.10
CA LEU A 73 16.77 -5.23 7.50
C LEU A 73 15.57 -5.16 6.54
N GLN A 74 14.91 -4.01 6.55
CA GLN A 74 13.89 -3.67 5.56
C GLN A 74 14.49 -3.66 4.15
N ARG A 75 13.69 -3.98 3.14
CA ARG A 75 14.09 -4.06 1.75
C ARG A 75 13.13 -3.30 0.84
N ALA A 76 13.65 -2.86 -0.29
CA ALA A 76 12.87 -2.48 -1.46
C ALA A 76 12.96 -3.62 -2.47
N ASN A 77 11.82 -4.21 -2.82
CA ASN A 77 11.69 -5.33 -3.74
C ASN A 77 10.97 -4.83 -5.00
N ALA A 78 11.54 -5.03 -6.18
CA ALA A 78 10.95 -4.56 -7.43
C ALA A 78 10.75 -5.69 -8.42
N VAL A 79 9.62 -5.63 -9.13
CA VAL A 79 9.35 -6.47 -10.29
C VAL A 79 9.11 -5.58 -11.50
N TRP A 80 9.83 -5.87 -12.58
CA TRP A 80 9.56 -5.38 -13.92
C TRP A 80 8.68 -6.38 -14.65
N MET A 81 7.67 -5.89 -15.39
CA MET A 81 6.73 -6.71 -16.18
C MET A 81 6.46 -6.05 -17.53
N ASP A 82 6.54 -6.84 -18.61
CA ASP A 82 6.10 -6.43 -19.95
C ASP A 82 5.75 -7.64 -20.82
N THR A 83 5.20 -7.36 -22.01
CA THR A 83 4.86 -8.37 -23.04
C THR A 83 5.59 -8.13 -24.35
N GLY A 84 6.74 -7.45 -24.31
CA GLY A 84 7.60 -7.16 -25.48
C GLY A 84 7.47 -5.73 -26.00
N ASP A 85 6.66 -4.86 -25.35
CA ASP A 85 6.53 -3.45 -25.70
C ASP A 85 6.86 -2.57 -24.47
N ALA A 86 5.90 -1.83 -23.94
CA ALA A 86 6.11 -1.01 -22.74
C ALA A 86 6.03 -1.84 -21.47
N GLY A 87 6.81 -1.46 -20.47
CA GLY A 87 6.87 -2.13 -19.19
C GLY A 87 6.25 -1.36 -18.04
N VAL A 88 5.93 -2.08 -16.98
CA VAL A 88 5.43 -1.56 -15.70
C VAL A 88 6.35 -2.02 -14.58
N LEU A 89 6.59 -1.13 -13.62
CA LEU A 89 7.25 -1.43 -12.36
C LEU A 89 6.24 -1.53 -11.22
N LEU A 90 6.39 -2.56 -10.41
CA LEU A 90 5.74 -2.72 -9.12
C LEU A 90 6.83 -2.85 -8.06
N ILE A 91 6.86 -1.92 -7.09
CA ILE A 91 7.91 -1.80 -6.08
C ILE A 91 7.26 -1.92 -4.70
N GLY A 92 7.54 -3.02 -4.01
CA GLY A 92 7.12 -3.24 -2.62
C GLY A 92 8.23 -2.84 -1.66
N ILE A 93 7.91 -2.01 -0.68
CA ILE A 93 8.84 -1.56 0.35
C ILE A 93 8.38 -2.10 1.70
N ASP A 94 9.33 -2.69 2.44
CA ASP A 94 9.06 -3.21 3.78
C ASP A 94 8.94 -2.06 4.79
N CYS A 95 7.78 -1.43 4.83
CA CYS A 95 7.44 -0.34 5.75
C CYS A 95 5.94 -0.33 6.05
N VAL A 96 5.50 0.52 6.96
CA VAL A 96 4.09 0.61 7.36
C VAL A 96 3.22 1.27 6.30
N GLY A 97 3.74 2.28 5.59
CA GLY A 97 3.03 3.03 4.56
C GLY A 97 3.94 4.08 3.93
N LEU A 98 3.54 4.63 2.80
CA LEU A 98 4.26 5.68 2.07
C LEU A 98 3.29 6.74 1.58
N GLY A 99 3.52 7.99 1.98
CA GLY A 99 2.79 9.11 1.40
C GLY A 99 3.16 9.33 -0.07
N SER A 100 2.22 9.86 -0.85
CA SER A 100 2.41 10.14 -2.28
C SER A 100 3.58 11.09 -2.57
N ASP A 101 4.01 11.90 -1.62
CA ASP A 101 5.21 12.73 -1.74
C ASP A 101 6.50 11.88 -1.88
N THR A 102 6.62 10.80 -1.11
CA THR A 102 7.74 9.86 -1.19
C THR A 102 7.67 9.03 -2.48
N VAL A 103 6.48 8.54 -2.83
CA VAL A 103 6.25 7.83 -4.10
C VAL A 103 6.65 8.70 -5.29
N ASN A 104 6.27 9.98 -5.30
CA ASN A 104 6.60 10.92 -6.37
C ASN A 104 8.10 11.19 -6.46
N LYS A 105 8.84 11.25 -5.35
CA LYS A 105 10.31 11.35 -5.37
C LYS A 105 10.96 10.13 -6.04
N ILE A 106 10.49 8.91 -5.73
CA ILE A 106 10.97 7.68 -6.39
C ILE A 106 10.70 7.74 -7.91
N ARG A 107 9.49 8.16 -8.30
CA ARG A 107 9.11 8.33 -9.72
C ARG A 107 9.97 9.38 -10.43
N GLU A 108 10.25 10.49 -9.76
CA GLU A 108 11.10 11.55 -10.30
C GLU A 108 12.52 11.04 -10.58
N GLU A 109 13.15 10.33 -9.64
CA GLU A 109 14.46 9.73 -9.81
C GLU A 109 14.52 8.64 -10.88
N LEU A 110 13.40 7.96 -11.14
CA LEU A 110 13.24 6.97 -12.19
C LEU A 110 12.87 7.58 -13.55
N SER A 111 12.58 8.89 -13.67
CA SER A 111 12.02 9.49 -14.87
C SER A 111 12.88 9.30 -16.12
N ASP A 112 14.19 9.45 -16.02
CA ASP A 112 15.14 9.22 -17.14
C ASP A 112 15.21 7.73 -17.51
N PHE A 113 15.23 6.86 -16.52
CA PHE A 113 15.20 5.41 -16.70
C PHE A 113 13.91 4.98 -17.40
N CYS A 114 12.76 5.46 -16.97
CA CYS A 114 11.46 5.14 -17.59
C CYS A 114 11.42 5.55 -19.07
N ARG A 115 11.95 6.74 -19.42
CA ARG A 115 12.04 7.16 -20.82
C ARG A 115 12.97 6.27 -21.66
N GLN A 116 14.05 5.76 -21.08
CA GLN A 116 15.02 4.91 -21.80
C GLN A 116 14.51 3.48 -21.98
N THR A 117 13.70 2.98 -21.07
CA THR A 117 13.22 1.58 -21.05
C THR A 117 11.79 1.42 -21.53
N ASN A 118 11.12 2.51 -21.91
CA ASN A 118 9.68 2.54 -22.21
C ASN A 118 8.84 2.05 -21.01
N CYS A 119 9.22 2.41 -19.79
CA CYS A 119 8.41 2.17 -18.59
C CYS A 119 7.24 3.17 -18.55
N VAL A 120 6.02 2.68 -18.63
CA VAL A 120 4.81 3.53 -18.70
C VAL A 120 4.16 3.76 -17.34
N SER A 121 4.52 2.97 -16.33
CA SER A 121 4.00 3.15 -14.96
C SER A 121 4.99 2.64 -13.92
N VAL A 122 5.11 3.39 -12.83
CA VAL A 122 5.86 3.02 -11.62
C VAL A 122 4.89 3.07 -10.46
N ASN A 123 4.62 1.91 -9.86
CA ASN A 123 3.71 1.75 -8.74
C ASN A 123 4.50 1.31 -7.51
N VAL A 124 4.34 2.04 -6.40
CA VAL A 124 5.08 1.80 -5.15
C VAL A 124 4.07 1.55 -4.05
N TYR A 125 4.28 0.51 -3.27
CA TYR A 125 3.40 0.15 -2.16
C TYR A 125 4.21 -0.29 -0.94
N ALA A 126 3.58 -0.30 0.24
CA ALA A 126 4.15 -0.79 1.48
C ALA A 126 3.69 -2.22 1.76
N THR A 127 4.56 -3.08 2.34
CA THR A 127 4.16 -4.41 2.83
C THR A 127 3.37 -4.35 4.14
N HIS A 128 3.27 -3.16 4.71
CA HIS A 128 2.59 -2.84 5.95
C HIS A 128 3.20 -3.50 7.19
N THR A 129 4.53 -3.67 7.24
CA THR A 129 5.17 -4.19 8.45
C THR A 129 5.08 -3.18 9.60
N HIS A 130 4.52 -3.62 10.73
CA HIS A 130 4.46 -2.87 12.00
C HIS A 130 5.74 -3.03 12.84
N ALA A 131 6.82 -3.48 12.22
CA ALA A 131 8.15 -3.60 12.79
C ALA A 131 9.20 -2.83 11.99
N GLY A 132 8.79 -1.88 11.13
CA GLY A 132 9.65 -1.04 10.31
C GLY A 132 9.94 0.33 10.93
N VAL A 133 10.92 1.06 10.34
CA VAL A 133 11.14 2.47 10.65
C VAL A 133 9.94 3.29 10.20
N ASP A 134 9.58 4.33 10.98
CA ASP A 134 8.49 5.25 10.65
C ASP A 134 8.76 5.99 9.32
N THR A 135 7.92 5.75 8.33
CA THR A 135 7.98 6.34 6.98
C THR A 135 6.88 7.37 6.73
N LEU A 136 5.90 7.48 7.64
CA LEU A 136 4.80 8.44 7.56
C LEU A 136 4.97 9.63 8.52
N GLY A 137 5.84 9.49 9.56
CA GLY A 137 6.09 10.52 10.55
C GLY A 137 5.14 10.51 11.75
N LEU A 138 4.23 9.53 11.81
CA LEU A 138 3.16 9.47 12.81
C LEU A 138 3.59 8.83 14.12
N TRP A 139 4.69 8.09 14.16
CA TRP A 139 5.13 7.31 15.33
C TRP A 139 6.32 7.92 16.09
N GLY A 140 6.74 9.13 15.75
CA GLY A 140 7.60 9.95 16.63
C GLY A 140 6.90 10.33 17.94
N PRO A 141 7.54 11.13 18.80
CA PRO A 141 6.88 11.76 19.95
C PRO A 141 5.69 12.63 19.47
N ILE A 142 4.69 12.84 20.34
CA ILE A 142 3.47 13.58 19.99
C ILE A 142 3.81 14.91 19.29
N ALA A 143 3.24 15.13 18.12
CA ALA A 143 3.43 16.30 17.25
C ALA A 143 4.89 16.54 16.78
N VAL A 144 5.71 15.51 16.79
CA VAL A 144 7.06 15.52 16.22
C VAL A 144 7.13 14.51 15.08
N ASP A 145 7.67 14.93 13.93
CA ASP A 145 7.89 14.03 12.81
C ASP A 145 8.77 12.86 13.22
N GLY A 146 8.25 11.64 13.07
CA GLY A 146 8.96 10.41 13.41
C GLY A 146 9.88 9.90 12.29
N LYS A 147 9.81 10.50 11.09
CA LYS A 147 10.71 10.13 9.99
C LYS A 147 12.15 10.53 10.29
N ASN A 148 13.06 9.72 9.82
CA ASN A 148 14.48 10.05 9.77
C ASN A 148 14.87 10.34 8.32
N ASP A 149 15.30 11.58 8.02
CA ASP A 149 15.59 12.03 6.65
C ASP A 149 16.62 11.13 5.94
N ALA A 150 17.70 10.74 6.64
CA ALA A 150 18.73 9.90 6.06
C ALA A 150 18.22 8.47 5.77
N PHE A 151 17.33 7.94 6.60
CA PHE A 151 16.66 6.67 6.32
C PHE A 151 15.75 6.79 5.10
N MET A 152 14.97 7.87 4.99
CA MET A 152 14.11 8.12 3.83
C MET A 152 14.90 8.27 2.52
N GLU A 153 16.06 8.93 2.56
CA GLU A 153 16.98 8.98 1.40
C GLU A 153 17.50 7.58 1.04
N ASN A 154 17.91 6.78 2.00
CA ASN A 154 18.36 5.39 1.77
C ASN A 154 17.23 4.52 1.18
N LEU A 155 15.99 4.70 1.65
CA LEU A 155 14.80 4.01 1.14
C LEU A 155 14.56 4.35 -0.33
N ILE A 156 14.59 5.63 -0.70
CA ILE A 156 14.40 6.08 -2.08
C ILE A 156 15.51 5.51 -2.97
N HIS A 157 16.78 5.57 -2.55
CA HIS A 157 17.90 5.00 -3.29
C HIS A 157 17.76 3.48 -3.47
N ALA A 158 17.35 2.75 -2.44
CA ALA A 158 17.13 1.31 -2.52
C ALA A 158 15.99 0.98 -3.50
N ALA A 159 14.87 1.72 -3.47
CA ALA A 159 13.76 1.54 -4.39
C ALA A 159 14.17 1.79 -5.86
N VAL A 160 14.94 2.86 -6.11
CA VAL A 160 15.45 3.19 -7.45
C VAL A 160 16.46 2.15 -7.94
N SER A 161 17.34 1.65 -7.06
CA SER A 161 18.30 0.59 -7.39
C SER A 161 17.59 -0.71 -7.72
N ALA A 162 16.63 -1.14 -6.88
CA ALA A 162 15.83 -2.34 -7.10
C ALA A 162 15.06 -2.26 -8.44
N ALA A 163 14.42 -1.11 -8.74
CA ALA A 163 13.72 -0.91 -10.01
C ALA A 163 14.63 -1.10 -11.23
N LYS A 164 15.83 -0.52 -11.21
CA LYS A 164 16.82 -0.67 -12.30
C LYS A 164 17.36 -2.10 -12.38
N GLY A 165 17.59 -2.73 -11.23
CA GLY A 165 18.01 -4.11 -11.12
C GLY A 165 16.97 -5.07 -11.70
N ALA A 166 15.69 -4.88 -11.40
CA ALA A 166 14.60 -5.69 -11.92
C ALA A 166 14.50 -5.65 -13.46
N TYR A 167 14.69 -4.47 -14.07
CA TYR A 167 14.77 -4.38 -15.52
C TYR A 167 16.00 -5.10 -16.09
N ALA A 168 17.16 -5.01 -15.42
CA ALA A 168 18.38 -5.67 -15.86
C ALA A 168 18.30 -7.21 -15.77
N ASP A 169 17.52 -7.74 -14.82
CA ASP A 169 17.24 -9.17 -14.65
C ASP A 169 16.14 -9.70 -15.60
N ARG A 170 15.54 -8.84 -16.39
CA ARG A 170 14.40 -9.14 -17.26
C ARG A 170 14.67 -10.33 -18.18
N SER A 171 13.79 -11.32 -18.12
CA SER A 171 13.87 -12.54 -18.93
C SER A 171 12.49 -12.96 -19.45
N GLN A 172 12.49 -13.78 -20.51
CA GLN A 172 11.28 -14.34 -21.10
C GLN A 172 10.81 -15.56 -20.31
N GLY A 173 9.47 -15.73 -20.22
CA GLY A 173 8.89 -16.88 -19.56
C GLY A 173 7.37 -16.89 -19.59
N LYS A 174 6.77 -17.65 -18.66
CA LYS A 174 5.34 -17.83 -18.49
C LYS A 174 4.90 -17.30 -17.15
N LEU A 175 3.70 -16.68 -17.11
CA LEU A 175 3.06 -16.25 -15.87
C LEU A 175 1.87 -17.17 -15.56
N LEU A 176 1.81 -17.65 -14.34
CA LEU A 176 0.84 -18.64 -13.88
C LEU A 176 0.09 -18.11 -12.66
N LEU A 177 -1.23 -18.29 -12.61
CA LEU A 177 -2.06 -18.04 -11.44
C LEU A 177 -2.30 -19.35 -10.68
N GLY A 178 -1.99 -19.35 -9.39
CA GLY A 178 -2.33 -20.42 -8.44
C GLY A 178 -2.95 -19.84 -7.18
N THR A 179 -3.71 -20.63 -6.45
CA THR A 179 -4.34 -20.23 -5.20
C THR A 179 -4.28 -21.34 -4.16
N THR A 180 -4.28 -20.95 -2.90
CA THR A 180 -4.46 -21.86 -1.77
C THR A 180 -5.16 -21.13 -0.62
N VAL A 181 -5.70 -21.86 0.33
CA VAL A 181 -6.28 -21.29 1.56
C VAL A 181 -5.48 -21.83 2.73
N PRO A 182 -4.62 -21.00 3.36
CA PRO A 182 -3.93 -21.39 4.59
C PRO A 182 -4.96 -21.69 5.69
N GLU A 183 -4.83 -22.85 6.32
CA GLU A 183 -5.81 -23.34 7.30
C GLU A 183 -5.77 -22.48 8.58
N ASP A 184 -6.90 -21.87 8.93
CA ASP A 184 -7.15 -21.13 10.19
C ASP A 184 -6.04 -20.15 10.60
N LEU A 185 -5.48 -19.42 9.62
CA LEU A 185 -4.34 -18.55 9.88
C LEU A 185 -4.74 -17.06 10.04
N LEU A 186 -5.94 -16.66 9.58
CA LEU A 186 -6.40 -15.28 9.69
C LEU A 186 -7.35 -15.08 10.87
N TYR A 187 -7.36 -13.87 11.34
CA TYR A 187 -8.27 -13.35 12.35
C TYR A 187 -8.63 -11.90 12.02
N ASP A 188 -9.93 -11.61 12.06
CA ASP A 188 -10.44 -10.26 11.96
C ASP A 188 -10.94 -9.83 13.35
N SER A 189 -10.43 -8.72 13.85
CA SER A 189 -10.78 -8.20 15.18
C SER A 189 -11.98 -7.28 15.17
N ARG A 190 -12.39 -6.76 13.98
CA ARG A 190 -13.56 -5.88 13.84
C ARG A 190 -14.79 -6.68 13.37
N ARG A 191 -15.98 -6.19 13.64
CA ARG A 191 -17.26 -6.76 13.20
C ARG A 191 -17.93 -5.85 12.16
N PRO A 192 -18.66 -6.44 11.17
CA PRO A 192 -18.79 -7.88 10.91
C PRO A 192 -17.46 -8.48 10.49
N GLN A 193 -17.13 -9.69 10.97
CA GLN A 193 -15.89 -10.35 10.56
C GLN A 193 -15.96 -10.72 9.08
N GLU A 194 -15.16 -10.06 8.26
CA GLU A 194 -15.08 -10.28 6.82
C GLU A 194 -13.60 -10.24 6.37
N TYR A 195 -13.15 -11.26 5.69
CA TYR A 195 -11.80 -11.32 5.13
C TYR A 195 -11.69 -12.35 4.02
N ASP A 196 -10.78 -12.12 3.08
CA ASP A 196 -10.39 -13.12 2.09
C ASP A 196 -9.26 -14.00 2.65
N SER A 197 -9.57 -15.24 2.96
CA SER A 197 -8.59 -16.21 3.43
C SER A 197 -7.72 -16.81 2.33
N THR A 198 -7.96 -16.46 1.07
CA THR A 198 -7.23 -16.99 -0.08
C THR A 198 -5.85 -16.34 -0.18
N LEU A 199 -4.82 -17.17 -0.29
CA LEU A 199 -3.50 -16.74 -0.72
C LEU A 199 -3.41 -16.95 -2.23
N TYR A 200 -3.21 -15.85 -2.96
CA TYR A 200 -3.03 -15.85 -4.42
C TYR A 200 -1.54 -15.82 -4.76
N GLN A 201 -1.17 -16.55 -5.80
CA GLN A 201 0.17 -16.55 -6.35
C GLN A 201 0.13 -16.26 -7.84
N LEU A 202 0.85 -15.23 -8.28
CA LEU A 202 1.25 -15.06 -9.67
C LEU A 202 2.71 -15.50 -9.79
N ARG A 203 2.94 -16.65 -10.42
CA ARG A 203 4.28 -17.24 -10.53
C ARG A 203 4.82 -17.10 -11.95
N PHE A 204 5.91 -16.36 -12.09
CA PHE A 204 6.68 -16.31 -13.32
C PHE A 204 7.70 -17.47 -13.35
N VAL A 205 7.67 -18.21 -14.45
CA VAL A 205 8.59 -19.31 -14.72
C VAL A 205 9.42 -18.92 -15.94
N PRO A 206 10.71 -18.61 -15.78
CA PRO A 206 11.57 -18.24 -16.90
C PRO A 206 11.81 -19.42 -17.83
N ASP A 207 12.00 -19.13 -19.13
CA ASP A 207 12.29 -20.16 -20.14
C ASP A 207 13.69 -20.79 -19.96
N HIS A 208 14.61 -20.08 -19.28
CA HIS A 208 15.96 -20.52 -19.02
C HIS A 208 16.14 -20.98 -17.57
N ALA A 209 16.62 -22.21 -17.38
CA ALA A 209 16.75 -22.85 -16.08
C ALA A 209 17.85 -22.25 -15.15
N ASP A 210 18.69 -21.36 -15.66
CA ASP A 210 19.70 -20.62 -14.90
C ASP A 210 19.17 -19.30 -14.32
N GLN A 211 17.92 -18.94 -14.59
CA GLN A 211 17.24 -17.78 -14.03
C GLN A 211 16.28 -18.20 -12.92
N ASN A 212 16.13 -17.35 -11.92
CA ASN A 212 15.19 -17.58 -10.83
C ASN A 212 13.75 -17.34 -11.28
N GLY A 213 12.80 -18.13 -10.78
CA GLY A 213 11.38 -17.79 -10.85
C GLY A 213 11.06 -16.62 -9.95
N ILE A 214 9.92 -15.99 -10.23
CA ILE A 214 9.40 -14.86 -9.42
C ILE A 214 7.99 -15.21 -8.96
N ARG A 215 7.68 -14.95 -7.68
CA ARG A 215 6.34 -15.15 -7.11
C ARG A 215 5.82 -13.84 -6.55
N LEU A 216 4.71 -13.34 -7.10
CA LEU A 216 3.93 -12.28 -6.49
C LEU A 216 2.88 -12.97 -5.63
N LEU A 217 2.90 -12.74 -4.32
CA LEU A 217 2.01 -13.37 -3.36
C LEU A 217 1.08 -12.32 -2.76
N SER A 218 -0.23 -12.45 -2.98
CA SER A 218 -1.22 -11.60 -2.33
C SER A 218 -1.90 -12.34 -1.18
N TYR A 219 -1.90 -11.71 -0.01
CA TYR A 219 -2.55 -12.23 1.19
C TYR A 219 -3.05 -11.09 2.07
N ALA A 220 -4.32 -11.14 2.45
CA ALA A 220 -4.97 -10.06 3.18
C ALA A 220 -4.71 -10.18 4.69
N ALA A 221 -3.50 -9.82 5.12
CA ALA A 221 -3.15 -9.77 6.55
C ALA A 221 -2.17 -8.64 6.84
N HIS A 222 -2.39 -7.93 7.95
CA HIS A 222 -1.40 -7.02 8.53
C HIS A 222 -0.12 -7.76 8.87
N ALA A 223 1.03 -7.18 8.51
CA ALA A 223 2.34 -7.75 8.84
C ALA A 223 2.73 -7.39 10.29
N GLU A 224 2.10 -8.09 11.23
CA GLU A 224 2.14 -7.83 12.68
C GLU A 224 2.42 -9.09 13.51
N SER A 225 3.09 -10.11 12.97
CA SER A 225 3.37 -11.35 13.72
C SER A 225 4.18 -11.11 14.99
N LEU A 226 4.96 -10.02 15.04
CA LEU A 226 5.77 -9.62 16.20
C LEU A 226 4.97 -8.92 17.29
N ARG A 227 3.77 -8.41 17.01
CA ARG A 227 2.87 -7.70 17.93
C ARG A 227 3.43 -6.39 18.51
N GLY A 228 2.58 -5.69 19.28
CA GLY A 228 2.79 -4.32 19.73
C GLY A 228 3.92 -4.09 20.73
N ASP A 229 4.41 -5.10 21.42
CA ASP A 229 5.52 -4.96 22.38
C ASP A 229 6.91 -5.09 21.73
N ASN A 230 6.96 -5.52 20.45
CA ASN A 230 8.22 -5.63 19.72
C ASN A 230 8.93 -4.29 19.57
N THR A 231 10.25 -4.27 19.74
CA THR A 231 11.13 -3.11 19.51
C THR A 231 12.26 -3.40 18.52
N LEU A 232 12.22 -4.59 17.89
CA LEU A 232 13.21 -5.01 16.91
C LEU A 232 12.73 -4.72 15.50
N LEU A 233 13.59 -4.14 14.68
CA LEU A 233 13.35 -3.92 13.26
C LEU A 233 13.20 -5.25 12.54
N SER A 234 12.16 -5.38 11.70
CA SER A 234 11.92 -6.57 10.87
C SER A 234 11.00 -6.28 9.69
N ARG A 235 11.11 -7.11 8.64
CA ARG A 235 10.16 -7.19 7.53
C ARG A 235 8.88 -7.96 7.91
N ASP A 236 8.82 -8.51 9.14
CA ASP A 236 7.76 -9.40 9.62
C ASP A 236 7.53 -10.63 8.70
N PHE A 237 6.32 -11.23 8.69
CA PHE A 237 6.06 -12.45 7.92
C PHE A 237 6.26 -12.31 6.40
N PRO A 238 6.06 -11.14 5.74
CA PRO A 238 6.42 -10.99 4.32
C PRO A 238 7.89 -11.31 4.04
N GLY A 239 8.78 -10.86 4.92
CA GLY A 239 10.20 -11.21 4.85
C GLY A 239 10.45 -12.71 5.10
N ALA A 240 9.81 -13.28 6.12
CA ALA A 240 9.96 -14.69 6.47
C ALA A 240 9.47 -15.63 5.36
N ILE A 241 8.36 -15.31 4.69
CA ILE A 241 7.87 -16.05 3.51
C ILE A 241 8.88 -15.96 2.37
N SER A 242 9.36 -14.76 2.07
CA SER A 242 10.33 -14.52 0.99
C SER A 242 11.59 -15.38 1.18
N ASP A 243 12.15 -15.37 2.39
CA ASP A 243 13.34 -16.15 2.74
C ASP A 243 13.05 -17.66 2.68
N GLY A 244 11.87 -18.09 3.17
CA GLY A 244 11.46 -19.49 3.14
C GLY A 244 11.29 -20.04 1.72
N ILE A 245 10.64 -19.28 0.83
CA ILE A 245 10.48 -19.66 -0.58
C ILE A 245 11.83 -19.66 -1.30
N LYS A 246 12.66 -18.64 -1.09
CA LYS A 246 14.01 -18.56 -1.66
C LYS A 246 14.84 -19.77 -1.28
N ALA A 247 14.81 -20.17 0.00
CA ALA A 247 15.53 -21.34 0.49
C ALA A 247 15.00 -22.65 -0.08
N ALA A 248 13.68 -22.78 -0.31
CA ALA A 248 13.05 -24.02 -0.76
C ALA A 248 13.13 -24.22 -2.29
N THR A 249 13.01 -23.14 -3.08
CA THR A 249 12.83 -23.21 -4.54
C THR A 249 13.87 -22.45 -5.34
N GLY A 250 14.55 -21.49 -4.74
CA GLY A 250 15.39 -20.50 -5.44
C GLY A 250 14.61 -19.35 -6.06
N ASP A 251 13.27 -19.36 -6.03
CA ASP A 251 12.45 -18.26 -6.57
C ASP A 251 12.54 -17.00 -5.69
N ASP A 252 12.41 -15.87 -6.32
CA ASP A 252 12.29 -14.57 -5.67
C ASP A 252 10.82 -14.27 -5.37
N THR A 253 10.55 -13.43 -4.35
CA THR A 253 9.18 -13.19 -3.89
C THR A 253 8.91 -11.71 -3.71
N LEU A 254 7.75 -11.25 -4.21
CA LEU A 254 7.15 -9.95 -3.95
C LEU A 254 5.83 -10.16 -3.21
N PHE A 255 5.73 -9.68 -1.97
CA PHE A 255 4.50 -9.76 -1.18
C PHE A 255 3.59 -8.57 -1.48
N LEU A 256 2.29 -8.82 -1.69
CA LEU A 256 1.25 -7.83 -1.96
C LEU A 256 0.24 -7.86 -0.82
N PRO A 257 0.06 -6.78 -0.05
CA PRO A 257 -1.01 -6.71 0.94
C PRO A 257 -2.37 -6.65 0.24
N GLY A 258 -3.30 -7.47 0.70
CA GLY A 258 -4.66 -7.49 0.17
C GLY A 258 -5.54 -6.38 0.76
N ALA A 259 -6.85 -6.63 0.83
CA ALA A 259 -7.78 -5.81 1.60
C ALA A 259 -7.61 -6.13 3.09
N ILE A 260 -6.92 -5.24 3.81
CA ILE A 260 -6.51 -5.46 5.20
C ILE A 260 -7.21 -4.54 6.21
N GLY A 261 -8.02 -3.59 5.75
CA GLY A 261 -8.83 -2.75 6.61
C GLY A 261 -9.70 -3.58 7.57
N GLY A 262 -10.08 -3.04 8.74
CA GLY A 262 -10.79 -3.81 9.77
C GLY A 262 -9.89 -4.66 10.66
N LEU A 263 -8.56 -4.47 10.61
CA LEU A 263 -7.57 -5.18 11.43
C LEU A 263 -7.51 -6.70 11.21
N ILE A 264 -7.37 -7.09 9.97
CA ILE A 264 -7.13 -8.48 9.62
C ILE A 264 -5.69 -8.84 9.90
N MET A 265 -5.48 -9.77 10.82
CA MET A 265 -4.16 -10.20 11.29
C MET A 265 -3.95 -11.70 11.12
N THR A 266 -2.69 -12.14 11.21
CA THR A 266 -2.41 -13.56 11.43
C THR A 266 -2.70 -13.94 12.88
N ARG A 267 -3.22 -15.17 13.10
CA ARG A 267 -3.39 -15.73 14.46
C ARG A 267 -2.05 -15.93 15.14
N GLU A 268 -2.08 -15.90 16.46
CA GLU A 268 -0.93 -16.34 17.26
C GLU A 268 -0.77 -17.84 17.18
N LEU A 269 0.45 -18.29 16.84
CA LEU A 269 0.79 -19.70 16.66
C LEU A 269 1.63 -20.24 17.84
N VAL A 270 1.87 -19.42 18.85
CA VAL A 270 2.61 -19.75 20.08
C VAL A 270 1.70 -19.72 21.28
N ASP A 271 1.99 -20.60 22.25
CA ASP A 271 1.31 -20.62 23.55
C ASP A 271 1.86 -19.52 24.47
N GLU A 272 1.12 -19.21 25.55
CA GLU A 272 1.61 -18.32 26.60
C GLU A 272 2.77 -18.96 27.42
N PRO A 273 3.83 -18.20 27.77
CA PRO A 273 4.03 -16.78 27.47
C PRO A 273 4.36 -16.51 25.98
N PHE A 274 3.78 -15.46 25.42
CA PHE A 274 3.96 -15.11 24.02
C PHE A 274 5.42 -14.86 23.65
N ASP A 275 5.93 -15.55 22.64
CA ASP A 275 7.25 -15.35 22.03
C ASP A 275 7.08 -14.79 20.61
N ALA A 276 7.32 -13.48 20.46
CA ALA A 276 7.13 -12.76 19.21
C ALA A 276 8.00 -13.33 18.07
N THR A 277 9.25 -13.65 18.34
CA THR A 277 10.19 -14.17 17.33
C THR A 277 9.79 -15.55 16.88
N GLU A 278 9.36 -16.41 17.80
CA GLU A 278 8.87 -17.75 17.47
C GLU A 278 7.54 -17.68 16.72
N ASN A 279 6.64 -16.74 17.09
CA ASN A 279 5.39 -16.51 16.36
C ASN A 279 5.64 -16.08 14.91
N LEU A 280 6.55 -15.14 14.69
CA LEU A 280 6.98 -14.72 13.35
C LEU A 280 7.53 -15.90 12.54
N ARG A 281 8.41 -16.71 13.14
CA ARG A 281 9.00 -17.89 12.49
C ARG A 281 7.92 -18.90 12.05
N LEU A 282 6.99 -19.23 12.96
CA LEU A 282 5.90 -20.18 12.69
C LEU A 282 4.93 -19.65 11.63
N THR A 283 4.59 -18.36 11.67
CA THR A 283 3.75 -17.71 10.65
C THR A 283 4.40 -17.79 9.27
N GLY A 284 5.68 -17.44 9.17
CA GLY A 284 6.45 -17.55 7.93
C GLY A 284 6.52 -18.99 7.39
N GLU A 285 6.74 -19.99 8.27
CA GLU A 285 6.76 -21.39 7.89
C GLU A 285 5.39 -21.89 7.41
N ALA A 286 4.30 -21.51 8.11
CA ALA A 286 2.95 -21.91 7.74
C ALA A 286 2.56 -21.37 6.35
N LEU A 287 2.82 -20.07 6.09
CA LEU A 287 2.55 -19.44 4.81
C LEU A 287 3.46 -19.94 3.69
N THR A 288 4.76 -20.15 3.96
CA THR A 288 5.67 -20.79 2.99
C THR A 288 5.16 -22.17 2.59
N LYS A 289 4.75 -22.99 3.56
CA LYS A 289 4.19 -24.32 3.31
C LYS A 289 2.91 -24.24 2.48
N ALA A 290 2.03 -23.28 2.76
CA ALA A 290 0.80 -23.07 2.00
C ALA A 290 1.11 -22.72 0.53
N VAL A 291 2.04 -21.80 0.27
CA VAL A 291 2.50 -21.47 -1.09
C VAL A 291 3.06 -22.69 -1.82
N LEU A 292 3.92 -23.45 -1.16
CA LEU A 292 4.54 -24.65 -1.76
C LEU A 292 3.55 -25.81 -1.96
N SER A 293 2.35 -25.75 -1.38
CA SER A 293 1.29 -26.75 -1.57
C SER A 293 0.39 -26.47 -2.79
N ILE A 294 0.56 -25.33 -3.48
CA ILE A 294 -0.19 -25.01 -4.69
C ILE A 294 0.21 -26.03 -5.79
N ASP A 295 -0.71 -26.90 -6.15
CA ASP A 295 -0.50 -28.00 -7.11
C ASP A 295 -1.21 -27.79 -8.45
N SER A 296 -2.04 -26.76 -8.55
CA SER A 296 -2.78 -26.41 -9.76
C SER A 296 -2.59 -24.92 -10.07
N GLU A 297 -2.11 -24.65 -11.28
CA GLU A 297 -1.89 -23.29 -11.76
C GLU A 297 -2.45 -23.14 -13.18
N THR A 298 -2.96 -21.96 -13.48
CA THR A 298 -3.48 -21.58 -14.80
C THR A 298 -2.53 -20.61 -15.48
N GLU A 299 -2.08 -20.90 -16.68
CA GLU A 299 -1.23 -20.00 -17.48
C GLU A 299 -2.02 -18.76 -17.92
N LEU A 300 -1.46 -17.59 -17.68
CA LEU A 300 -2.01 -16.31 -18.12
C LEU A 300 -1.47 -15.97 -19.52
N PHE A 301 -2.35 -15.59 -20.44
CA PHE A 301 -1.91 -15.12 -21.74
C PHE A 301 -1.18 -13.78 -21.62
N PRO A 302 -0.14 -13.51 -22.47
CA PRO A 302 0.69 -12.32 -22.36
C PRO A 302 -0.07 -11.06 -22.83
N SER A 303 -0.77 -10.43 -21.91
CA SER A 303 -1.46 -9.16 -22.12
C SER A 303 -1.30 -8.31 -20.86
N LEU A 304 -0.86 -7.06 -21.02
CA LEU A 304 -0.64 -6.12 -19.97
C LEU A 304 -1.38 -4.82 -20.26
N SER A 305 -2.15 -4.34 -19.30
CA SER A 305 -2.79 -3.04 -19.35
C SER A 305 -2.70 -2.36 -17.98
N ILE A 306 -2.53 -1.05 -17.98
CA ILE A 306 -2.49 -0.23 -16.78
C ILE A 306 -3.33 1.02 -17.00
N ALA A 307 -4.11 1.41 -15.99
CA ALA A 307 -4.73 2.72 -15.94
C ALA A 307 -4.63 3.28 -14.52
N SER A 308 -4.54 4.59 -14.40
CA SER A 308 -4.57 5.29 -13.11
C SER A 308 -5.26 6.64 -13.23
N GLU A 309 -5.78 7.11 -12.11
CA GLU A 309 -6.44 8.39 -11.98
C GLU A 309 -6.07 9.06 -10.65
N LYS A 310 -5.92 10.39 -10.69
CA LYS A 310 -5.81 11.19 -9.48
C LYS A 310 -7.20 11.53 -8.97
N VAL A 311 -7.45 11.18 -7.72
CA VAL A 311 -8.74 11.37 -7.05
C VAL A 311 -8.59 12.42 -5.96
N GLU A 312 -9.46 13.43 -5.96
CA GLU A 312 -9.57 14.39 -4.87
C GLU A 312 -10.42 13.77 -3.75
N ILE A 313 -9.79 13.51 -2.61
CA ILE A 313 -10.41 12.91 -1.44
C ILE A 313 -10.66 14.01 -0.41
N PRO A 314 -11.92 14.33 -0.06
CA PRO A 314 -12.24 15.30 0.98
C PRO A 314 -11.58 14.96 2.31
N LEU A 315 -10.90 15.94 2.92
CA LEU A 315 -10.24 15.77 4.20
C LEU A 315 -11.15 16.25 5.32
N ASP A 316 -11.83 15.31 5.96
CA ASP A 316 -12.69 15.59 7.11
C ASP A 316 -11.91 15.48 8.44
N ASN A 317 -10.82 14.71 8.46
CA ASN A 317 -9.98 14.45 9.62
C ASN A 317 -9.13 15.67 10.00
N THR A 318 -9.51 16.32 11.09
CA THR A 318 -8.80 17.51 11.60
C THR A 318 -7.42 17.20 12.14
N LEU A 319 -7.17 15.97 12.62
CA LEU A 319 -5.86 15.54 13.11
C LEU A 319 -4.88 15.39 11.94
N PHE A 320 -5.30 14.79 10.82
CA PHE A 320 -4.49 14.72 9.60
C PHE A 320 -4.16 16.11 9.07
N LEU A 321 -5.12 17.05 9.09
CA LEU A 321 -4.86 18.43 8.73
C LEU A 321 -3.81 19.08 9.66
N CYS A 322 -3.89 18.86 10.97
CA CYS A 322 -2.89 19.35 11.92
C CYS A 322 -1.50 18.77 11.62
N TYR A 323 -1.37 17.47 11.43
CA TYR A 323 -0.09 16.84 11.09
C TYR A 323 0.48 17.34 9.77
N ARG A 324 -0.39 17.65 8.82
CA ARG A 324 0.03 18.28 7.58
C ARG A 324 0.60 19.68 7.79
N PHE A 325 -0.07 20.53 8.58
CA PHE A 325 0.46 21.87 8.90
C PHE A 325 1.77 21.84 9.68
N LEU A 326 2.02 20.78 10.41
CA LEU A 326 3.30 20.52 11.08
C LEU A 326 4.38 19.97 10.13
N GLY A 327 4.03 19.67 8.86
CA GLY A 327 4.95 19.09 7.88
C GLY A 327 5.21 17.59 8.07
N ILE A 328 4.44 16.91 8.93
CA ILE A 328 4.56 15.48 9.22
C ILE A 328 4.00 14.67 8.06
N LEU A 329 2.75 14.93 7.64
CA LEU A 329 2.15 14.32 6.45
C LEU A 329 2.48 15.14 5.21
N GLY A 330 3.03 14.47 4.18
CA GLY A 330 3.52 15.08 2.94
C GLY A 330 2.55 15.05 1.76
N ASN A 331 1.36 14.40 1.91
CA ASN A 331 0.40 14.28 0.82
C ASN A 331 -0.04 15.65 0.29
N PRO A 332 -0.15 15.87 -1.04
CA PRO A 332 -0.66 17.10 -1.62
C PRO A 332 -2.08 17.39 -1.14
N ALA A 333 -2.33 18.61 -0.65
CA ALA A 333 -3.67 19.08 -0.32
C ALA A 333 -4.00 20.31 -1.14
N VAL A 334 -5.26 20.40 -1.54
CA VAL A 334 -5.85 21.53 -2.28
C VAL A 334 -7.04 22.09 -1.50
N ASP A 335 -7.47 23.29 -1.84
CA ASP A 335 -8.76 23.80 -1.35
C ASP A 335 -9.86 22.85 -1.86
N GLY A 336 -10.69 22.35 -0.96
CA GLY A 336 -11.67 21.32 -1.29
C GLY A 336 -12.91 21.35 -0.40
N ASP A 337 -13.76 20.37 -0.55
CA ASP A 337 -15.06 20.30 0.12
C ASP A 337 -15.07 19.39 1.37
N GLY A 338 -13.90 19.02 1.89
CA GLY A 338 -13.76 18.39 3.20
C GLY A 338 -14.29 19.30 4.32
N GLU A 339 -14.70 18.73 5.45
CA GLU A 339 -15.12 19.50 6.63
C GLU A 339 -14.03 20.46 7.12
N THR A 340 -12.77 20.14 6.81
CA THR A 340 -11.61 21.01 7.09
C THR A 340 -11.44 22.15 6.09
N GLY A 341 -12.17 22.16 4.97
CA GLY A 341 -12.00 23.07 3.83
C GLY A 341 -10.91 22.63 2.84
N TYR A 342 -10.38 21.41 3.00
CA TYR A 342 -9.34 20.83 2.15
C TYR A 342 -9.75 19.47 1.59
N SER A 343 -9.10 19.09 0.48
CA SER A 343 -9.06 17.72 -0.06
C SER A 343 -7.61 17.29 -0.22
N LEU A 344 -7.35 15.98 -0.12
CA LEU A 344 -6.07 15.37 -0.51
C LEU A 344 -6.16 14.94 -1.97
N VAL A 345 -5.05 15.02 -2.69
CA VAL A 345 -4.95 14.47 -4.05
C VAL A 345 -4.18 13.16 -3.97
N SER A 346 -4.89 12.06 -4.17
CA SER A 346 -4.33 10.70 -4.16
C SER A 346 -4.42 10.04 -5.53
N GLU A 347 -3.94 8.81 -5.69
CA GLU A 347 -3.91 8.10 -6.96
C GLU A 347 -4.42 6.68 -6.80
N LEU A 348 -5.46 6.33 -7.56
CA LEU A 348 -5.97 4.98 -7.72
C LEU A 348 -5.46 4.39 -9.04
N GLY A 349 -5.15 3.08 -9.07
CA GLY A 349 -4.71 2.41 -10.29
C GLY A 349 -5.32 1.02 -10.48
N VAL A 350 -5.25 0.52 -11.72
CA VAL A 350 -5.55 -0.87 -12.06
C VAL A 350 -4.48 -1.40 -13.00
N LEU A 351 -3.95 -2.59 -12.71
CA LEU A 351 -2.97 -3.30 -13.53
C LEU A 351 -3.55 -4.66 -13.93
N ALA A 352 -3.84 -4.85 -15.21
CA ALA A 352 -4.32 -6.12 -15.74
C ALA A 352 -3.17 -6.94 -16.34
N LEU A 353 -3.09 -8.21 -15.94
CA LEU A 353 -2.10 -9.21 -16.33
C LEU A 353 -2.84 -10.45 -16.86
N GLY A 354 -3.05 -10.53 -18.17
CA GLY A 354 -3.90 -11.56 -18.76
C GLY A 354 -5.35 -11.41 -18.28
N ASN A 355 -5.87 -12.42 -17.57
CA ASN A 355 -7.21 -12.40 -16.98
C ASN A 355 -7.21 -12.13 -15.45
N VAL A 356 -6.13 -11.62 -14.91
CA VAL A 356 -6.03 -11.15 -13.52
C VAL A 356 -5.91 -9.64 -13.51
N THR A 357 -6.64 -8.97 -12.65
CA THR A 357 -6.57 -7.51 -12.45
C THR A 357 -6.18 -7.20 -11.02
N LEU A 358 -5.15 -6.40 -10.84
CA LEU A 358 -4.73 -5.85 -9.55
C LEU A 358 -5.35 -4.45 -9.41
N ALA A 359 -6.15 -4.22 -8.37
CA ALA A 359 -6.58 -2.88 -7.96
C ALA A 359 -5.52 -2.29 -7.01
N LEU A 360 -4.91 -1.19 -7.41
CA LEU A 360 -3.85 -0.49 -6.68
C LEU A 360 -4.50 0.59 -5.82
N ILE A 361 -4.76 0.27 -4.56
CA ILE A 361 -5.59 1.09 -3.65
C ILE A 361 -4.69 1.93 -2.73
N PRO A 362 -4.93 3.25 -2.61
CA PRO A 362 -4.08 4.15 -1.82
C PRO A 362 -4.42 4.17 -0.32
N GLY A 363 -4.48 3.01 0.31
CA GLY A 363 -4.77 2.89 1.74
C GLY A 363 -5.25 1.49 2.13
N GLU A 364 -5.75 1.37 3.36
CA GLU A 364 -6.20 0.13 3.96
C GLU A 364 -7.70 -0.07 3.72
N ILE A 365 -8.06 -0.64 2.56
CA ILE A 365 -9.47 -0.88 2.21
C ILE A 365 -10.06 -2.02 3.03
N PHE A 366 -11.28 -1.80 3.53
CA PHE A 366 -12.06 -2.83 4.22
C PHE A 366 -12.51 -3.92 3.25
N PRO A 367 -12.45 -5.21 3.63
CA PRO A 367 -12.83 -6.34 2.76
C PRO A 367 -14.28 -6.28 2.28
N GLU A 368 -15.18 -5.71 3.08
CA GLU A 368 -16.59 -5.52 2.73
C GLU A 368 -16.75 -4.69 1.45
N LEU A 369 -15.93 -3.63 1.30
CA LEU A 369 -15.92 -2.79 0.10
C LEU A 369 -15.42 -3.53 -1.14
N VAL A 370 -14.75 -4.65 -0.96
CA VAL A 370 -14.29 -5.52 -2.05
C VAL A 370 -15.28 -6.64 -2.34
N SER A 371 -15.68 -7.40 -1.33
CA SER A 371 -16.55 -8.59 -1.47
C SER A 371 -18.03 -8.23 -1.63
N GLY A 372 -18.48 -7.19 -0.93
CA GLY A 372 -19.88 -6.79 -0.79
C GLY A 372 -20.61 -7.44 0.38
N ASN A 373 -19.94 -8.35 1.11
CA ASN A 373 -20.54 -8.94 2.30
C ASN A 373 -20.57 -7.89 3.42
N GLY A 374 -21.66 -7.85 4.18
CA GLY A 374 -21.81 -6.93 5.31
C GLY A 374 -22.16 -5.48 4.95
N LEU A 375 -22.15 -5.08 3.68
CA LEU A 375 -22.46 -3.70 3.28
C LEU A 375 -23.92 -3.31 3.51
N GLY A 376 -24.13 -2.03 3.89
CA GLY A 376 -25.43 -1.37 4.04
C GLY A 376 -25.94 -0.74 2.71
N ALA A 377 -27.07 -0.08 2.79
CA ALA A 377 -27.69 0.57 1.62
C ALA A 377 -27.00 1.87 1.21
N GLU A 378 -26.25 2.49 2.09
CA GLU A 378 -25.46 3.73 1.91
C GLU A 378 -24.06 3.50 1.36
N ASP A 379 -23.62 2.24 1.32
CA ASP A 379 -22.28 1.89 0.84
C ASP A 379 -22.21 1.89 -0.68
N PRO A 380 -21.03 2.15 -1.25
CA PRO A 380 -20.83 2.04 -2.69
C PRO A 380 -20.95 0.59 -3.18
N GLU A 381 -21.13 0.43 -4.48
CA GLU A 381 -21.04 -0.88 -5.12
C GLU A 381 -19.65 -1.49 -4.85
N PRO A 382 -19.58 -2.76 -4.38
CA PRO A 382 -18.29 -3.38 -4.05
C PRO A 382 -17.41 -3.57 -5.29
N LEU A 383 -16.10 -3.41 -5.13
CA LEU A 383 -15.14 -3.44 -6.23
C LEU A 383 -15.24 -4.74 -7.06
N SER A 384 -15.51 -5.90 -6.42
CA SER A 384 -15.68 -7.17 -7.13
C SER A 384 -16.94 -7.20 -8.01
N ALA A 385 -18.00 -6.47 -7.65
CA ALA A 385 -19.20 -6.37 -8.46
C ALA A 385 -18.96 -5.45 -9.67
N ILE A 386 -18.30 -4.31 -9.45
CA ILE A 386 -17.85 -3.42 -10.51
C ILE A 386 -16.96 -4.19 -11.50
N ALA A 387 -15.93 -4.89 -11.01
CA ALA A 387 -15.03 -5.69 -11.84
C ALA A 387 -15.77 -6.73 -12.70
N ARG A 388 -16.72 -7.48 -12.10
CA ARG A 388 -17.53 -8.48 -12.84
C ARG A 388 -18.37 -7.84 -13.93
N ARG A 389 -18.91 -6.63 -13.76
CA ARG A 389 -19.63 -5.90 -14.82
C ARG A 389 -18.73 -5.57 -16.02
N HIS A 390 -17.43 -5.41 -15.77
CA HIS A 390 -16.41 -5.20 -16.80
C HIS A 390 -15.77 -6.51 -17.29
N GLY A 391 -16.32 -7.69 -16.94
CA GLY A 391 -15.84 -8.99 -17.39
C GLY A 391 -14.58 -9.50 -16.68
N ILE A 392 -14.21 -8.91 -15.52
CA ILE A 392 -13.08 -9.30 -14.71
C ILE A 392 -13.55 -10.27 -13.62
N GLU A 393 -13.04 -11.51 -13.67
CA GLU A 393 -13.36 -12.57 -12.71
C GLU A 393 -12.32 -12.67 -11.58
N ASN A 394 -11.05 -12.34 -11.88
CA ASN A 394 -9.95 -12.43 -10.92
C ASN A 394 -9.48 -11.02 -10.57
N LEU A 395 -10.07 -10.45 -9.52
CA LEU A 395 -9.68 -9.18 -8.94
C LEU A 395 -8.85 -9.44 -7.68
N LEU A 396 -7.64 -8.92 -7.64
CA LEU A 396 -6.77 -8.90 -6.47
C LEU A 396 -6.59 -7.46 -6.00
N ILE A 397 -6.45 -7.26 -4.70
CA ILE A 397 -6.18 -5.95 -4.12
C ILE A 397 -4.67 -5.84 -3.84
N VAL A 398 -4.11 -4.68 -4.13
CA VAL A 398 -2.81 -4.22 -3.63
C VAL A 398 -3.07 -2.96 -2.83
N GLY A 399 -3.20 -3.11 -1.53
CA GLY A 399 -3.39 -1.99 -0.60
C GLY A 399 -2.14 -1.13 -0.44
N LEU A 400 -2.27 0.03 0.19
CA LEU A 400 -1.19 0.97 0.51
C LEU A 400 -0.31 1.30 -0.72
N CYS A 401 -0.95 1.42 -1.89
CA CYS A 401 -0.27 1.59 -3.17
C CYS A 401 -0.38 3.02 -3.68
N ASN A 402 0.75 3.61 -4.01
CA ASN A 402 0.93 4.96 -4.54
C ASN A 402 0.60 6.11 -3.55
N ASP A 403 -0.01 5.80 -2.42
CA ASP A 403 -0.28 6.71 -1.31
C ASP A 403 -0.73 5.93 -0.07
N GLU A 404 -0.85 6.63 1.08
CA GLU A 404 -1.42 6.11 2.32
C GLU A 404 -2.44 7.10 2.88
N LEU A 405 -3.72 6.83 2.64
CA LEU A 405 -4.87 7.62 3.11
C LEU A 405 -5.38 7.15 4.48
N GLY A 406 -4.79 6.06 5.02
CA GLY A 406 -5.29 5.34 6.17
C GLY A 406 -6.45 4.41 5.81
N TYR A 407 -7.31 4.15 6.77
CA TYR A 407 -8.43 3.22 6.59
C TYR A 407 -9.50 3.76 5.65
N ILE A 408 -9.95 2.91 4.73
CA ILE A 408 -11.08 3.15 3.83
C ILE A 408 -12.25 2.33 4.34
N VAL A 409 -13.05 2.97 5.20
CA VAL A 409 -14.14 2.34 5.98
C VAL A 409 -15.46 2.41 5.22
N PRO A 410 -16.33 1.35 5.25
CA PRO A 410 -17.66 1.42 4.70
C PRO A 410 -18.49 2.53 5.36
N PRO A 411 -19.18 3.40 4.60
CA PRO A 411 -20.07 4.43 5.18
C PRO A 411 -21.10 3.91 6.18
N SER A 412 -21.64 2.72 5.97
CA SER A 412 -22.62 2.10 6.88
C SER A 412 -22.04 1.70 8.24
N ASP A 413 -20.73 1.52 8.33
CA ASP A 413 -19.99 1.14 9.53
C ASP A 413 -19.10 2.28 10.06
N TYR A 414 -19.27 3.49 9.52
CA TYR A 414 -18.45 4.65 9.88
C TYR A 414 -19.02 5.38 11.11
N LEU A 415 -18.29 5.34 12.22
CA LEU A 415 -18.71 5.96 13.48
C LEU A 415 -17.61 6.84 14.06
N ILE A 416 -17.93 8.10 14.33
CA ILE A 416 -17.01 9.08 14.91
C ILE A 416 -17.50 9.49 16.29
N ASN A 417 -16.57 9.65 17.24
CA ASN A 417 -16.86 10.23 18.54
C ASN A 417 -17.32 11.69 18.40
N PRO A 418 -18.58 12.04 18.72
CA PRO A 418 -19.08 13.40 18.52
C PRO A 418 -18.45 14.42 19.47
N ASP A 419 -17.88 13.98 20.60
CA ASP A 419 -17.25 14.88 21.59
C ASP A 419 -15.78 15.15 21.26
N ALA A 420 -15.13 14.26 20.49
CA ALA A 420 -13.72 14.36 20.09
C ALA A 420 -13.50 13.76 18.68
N PRO A 421 -14.09 14.35 17.61
CA PRO A 421 -14.01 13.81 16.25
C PRO A 421 -12.57 13.61 15.81
N TYR A 422 -12.22 12.40 15.33
CA TYR A 422 -10.90 11.98 14.88
C TYR A 422 -9.78 12.00 15.93
N LEU A 423 -10.05 12.37 17.19
CA LEU A 423 -9.05 12.38 18.27
C LEU A 423 -9.15 11.15 19.15
N ASP A 424 -10.35 10.67 19.39
CA ASP A 424 -10.60 9.48 20.19
C ASP A 424 -11.57 8.56 19.45
N GLY A 425 -11.31 7.24 19.51
CA GLY A 425 -12.26 6.22 19.07
C GLY A 425 -13.53 6.23 19.94
N ILE A 426 -14.53 5.50 19.50
CA ILE A 426 -15.79 5.32 20.22
C ILE A 426 -16.19 3.85 20.19
N GLU A 427 -16.83 3.36 21.25
CA GLU A 427 -17.47 2.04 21.24
C GLU A 427 -18.91 2.18 20.76
N ASP A 428 -19.34 1.28 19.88
CA ASP A 428 -20.73 1.19 19.44
C ASP A 428 -21.63 0.51 20.50
N ALA A 429 -22.91 0.34 20.19
CA ALA A 429 -23.89 -0.31 21.09
C ALA A 429 -23.60 -1.81 21.34
N THR A 430 -22.75 -2.44 20.52
CA THR A 430 -22.32 -3.84 20.67
C THR A 430 -21.01 -3.97 21.45
N GLY A 431 -20.34 -2.85 21.75
CA GLY A 431 -19.04 -2.79 22.40
C GLY A 431 -17.86 -2.93 21.43
N GLU A 432 -18.09 -2.75 20.11
CA GLU A 432 -17.06 -2.67 19.10
C GLU A 432 -16.36 -1.32 19.16
N ASN A 433 -15.02 -1.31 19.05
CA ASN A 433 -14.24 -0.08 19.06
C ASN A 433 -14.01 0.43 17.64
N HIS A 434 -14.45 1.65 17.40
CA HIS A 434 -14.32 2.37 16.13
C HIS A 434 -13.14 3.36 16.21
N TYR A 435 -11.92 2.87 16.19
CA TYR A 435 -10.72 3.71 16.20
C TYR A 435 -10.14 3.93 14.78
N GLU A 436 -10.46 3.07 13.84
CA GLU A 436 -9.97 3.14 12.46
C GLU A 436 -10.40 4.44 11.78
N GLU A 437 -11.57 4.94 12.10
CA GLU A 437 -12.07 6.23 11.61
C GLU A 437 -11.17 7.38 12.05
N THR A 438 -10.47 7.27 13.20
CA THR A 438 -9.50 8.28 13.63
C THR A 438 -8.27 8.32 12.74
N ASN A 439 -8.02 7.23 12.00
CA ASN A 439 -6.94 7.07 11.04
C ASN A 439 -7.46 6.98 9.59
N SER A 440 -8.54 7.67 9.28
CA SER A 440 -9.14 7.77 7.95
C SER A 440 -9.23 9.23 7.50
N THR A 441 -9.36 9.47 6.22
CA THR A 441 -9.59 10.83 5.66
C THR A 441 -11.01 11.32 5.86
N GLY A 442 -12.01 10.42 5.84
CA GLY A 442 -13.43 10.73 6.01
C GLY A 442 -14.35 9.72 5.35
N ILE A 443 -15.65 9.79 5.70
CA ILE A 443 -16.69 8.84 5.30
C ILE A 443 -16.87 8.71 3.77
N ARG A 444 -16.53 9.75 2.99
CA ARG A 444 -16.75 9.80 1.53
C ARG A 444 -15.71 9.06 0.72
N THR A 445 -14.59 8.69 1.31
CA THR A 445 -13.43 8.09 0.62
C THR A 445 -13.79 6.83 -0.12
N ALA A 446 -14.53 5.92 0.50
CA ALA A 446 -14.94 4.65 -0.11
C ALA A 446 -15.76 4.84 -1.41
N ALA A 447 -16.73 5.76 -1.40
CA ALA A 447 -17.58 6.02 -2.56
C ALA A 447 -16.78 6.63 -3.73
N LEU A 448 -15.92 7.61 -3.45
CA LEU A 448 -15.09 8.26 -4.47
C LEU A 448 -14.09 7.29 -5.11
N LEU A 449 -13.48 6.40 -4.32
CA LEU A 449 -12.59 5.38 -4.86
C LEU A 449 -13.32 4.33 -5.69
N ALA A 450 -14.56 3.95 -5.33
CA ALA A 450 -15.36 3.04 -6.11
C ALA A 450 -15.78 3.65 -7.47
N GLU A 451 -16.16 4.94 -7.50
CA GLU A 451 -16.45 5.67 -8.72
C GLU A 451 -15.22 5.75 -9.64
N ALA A 452 -14.07 6.17 -9.12
CA ALA A 452 -12.82 6.24 -9.86
C ALA A 452 -12.38 4.85 -10.37
N PHE A 453 -12.57 3.79 -9.57
CA PHE A 453 -12.26 2.43 -9.98
C PHE A 453 -13.07 1.99 -11.21
N GLU A 454 -14.36 2.30 -11.26
CA GLU A 454 -15.19 2.02 -12.43
C GLU A 454 -14.72 2.79 -13.67
N GLU A 455 -14.38 4.08 -13.49
CA GLU A 455 -13.89 4.91 -14.59
C GLU A 455 -12.61 4.36 -15.22
N ILE A 456 -11.60 4.04 -14.39
CA ILE A 456 -10.31 3.54 -14.90
C ILE A 456 -10.41 2.11 -15.47
N LEU A 457 -11.31 1.25 -14.95
CA LEU A 457 -11.57 -0.06 -15.55
C LEU A 457 -12.10 0.06 -16.98
N SER A 458 -12.98 1.01 -17.24
CA SER A 458 -13.53 1.28 -18.59
C SER A 458 -12.42 1.56 -19.59
N LEU A 459 -11.34 2.23 -19.18
CA LEU A 459 -10.21 2.58 -20.07
C LEU A 459 -9.40 1.37 -20.57
N ILE A 460 -9.43 0.25 -19.86
CA ILE A 460 -8.66 -0.95 -20.20
C ILE A 460 -9.53 -2.11 -20.67
N THR A 461 -10.86 -2.05 -20.46
CA THR A 461 -11.81 -3.14 -20.82
C THR A 461 -12.67 -2.82 -22.02
N GLU A 462 -12.93 -1.55 -22.34
CA GLU A 462 -13.72 -1.18 -23.50
C GLU A 462 -12.97 -1.41 -24.81
N PRO A 463 -13.63 -1.97 -25.86
CA PRO A 463 -13.02 -2.11 -27.16
C PRO A 463 -12.65 -0.72 -27.71
N ARG A 464 -11.39 -0.50 -28.01
CA ARG A 464 -10.96 0.70 -28.73
C ARG A 464 -11.50 0.62 -30.15
N GLY A 465 -12.49 1.49 -30.47
CA GLY A 465 -13.17 1.57 -31.77
C GLY A 465 -12.25 2.00 -32.91
#